data_1ffb60298a262c24ea79611c5e92762b
#
_entry.id   1ffb60298a262c24ea79611c5e92762b
#
_cell.length_a   1.000
_cell.length_b   1.000
_cell.length_c   1.000
_cell.angle_alpha   90.00
_cell.angle_beta   90.00
_cell.angle_gamma   90.00
#
_symmetry.space_group_name_H-M   'P 1'
#
loop_
_entity.id
_entity.type
_entity.pdbx_description
1 polymer ?
#
loop_
_entity_poly.entity_id
_entity_poly.type
_entity_poly.pdbx_seq_one_letter_code
_entity_poly.pdbx_strand_id
1 'polypeptide(L)'
;MTRARRGFLLVATLAGSLALAPAASAATAQPDTQLLAPSAVPTATITVSAAASLTDVFPAIADAFRKKYPQVTVKFNFGGSSALVTQLKAGAPVDVLATASEPTMWSAYNAGLTSIPLLIAKNTMAIAMPSGNPARITGLPDLAKPGILVGLCDTSVPCGVAARDLLKLNNVTVTPVTRELDVRSLLGKVVSGDLDAGIVYTTDVKAAGRNITSVAIPPNLNVTTTYPIAVVLTSPNSTAAWAFVRYVRFSLSAQGLLRAFGFTKPW
;
A
#
# COMPACT_ATOMS: atom_id res chain seq x y z
N MET A 1 -43.79 82.34 -21.52
CA MET A 1 -44.96 82.15 -22.38
C MET A 1 -45.66 80.89 -21.90
N THR A 2 -46.66 81.11 -21.04
CA THR A 2 -48.13 81.04 -21.26
C THR A 2 -48.56 79.67 -21.87
N ARG A 3 -49.41 78.87 -21.27
CA ARG A 3 -50.75 78.98 -20.59
C ARG A 3 -51.09 77.60 -20.00
N ALA A 4 -51.43 77.42 -18.83
CA ALA A 4 -52.71 77.31 -18.12
C ALA A 4 -53.96 76.87 -18.94
N ARG A 5 -54.61 75.78 -18.41
CA ARG A 5 -56.10 75.67 -18.19
C ARG A 5 -56.39 74.24 -17.75
N ARG A 6 -56.84 74.05 -16.46
CA ARG A 6 -58.24 73.92 -16.02
C ARG A 6 -58.92 72.71 -16.68
N GLY A 7 -59.29 71.70 -16.14
CA GLY A 7 -60.09 71.43 -14.93
C GLY A 7 -61.29 70.65 -15.39
N PHE A 8 -61.60 69.52 -14.71
CA PHE A 8 -63.00 69.17 -14.51
C PHE A 8 -63.03 68.01 -13.49
N LEU A 9 -63.67 68.22 -12.38
CA LEU A 9 -64.10 67.16 -11.42
C LEU A 9 -65.19 66.35 -12.12
N LEU A 10 -65.13 65.05 -11.99
CA LEU A 10 -66.33 64.22 -11.95
C LEU A 10 -66.13 63.13 -10.85
N VAL A 11 -66.99 63.25 -9.85
CA VAL A 11 -67.22 62.29 -8.81
C VAL A 11 -68.07 61.19 -9.41
N ALA A 12 -67.68 59.96 -9.31
CA ALA A 12 -68.58 58.81 -9.49
C ALA A 12 -68.19 57.75 -8.45
N THR A 13 -69.08 57.60 -7.54
CA THR A 13 -69.22 56.52 -6.56
C THR A 13 -69.45 55.21 -7.31
N LEU A 14 -68.85 54.11 -6.91
CA LEU A 14 -69.59 52.94 -6.44
C LEU A 14 -68.77 51.65 -6.46
N ALA A 15 -69.10 50.91 -5.44
CA ALA A 15 -69.22 49.45 -5.38
C ALA A 15 -67.92 48.69 -5.21
N GLY A 16 -67.73 48.28 -4.00
CA GLY A 16 -66.80 47.25 -3.58
C GLY A 16 -67.10 45.91 -4.26
N SER A 17 -66.07 45.32 -4.71
CA SER A 17 -66.04 43.88 -4.96
C SER A 17 -64.81 43.33 -4.27
N LEU A 18 -65.05 42.67 -3.11
CA LEU A 18 -64.04 41.92 -2.38
C LEU A 18 -63.66 40.72 -3.24
N ALA A 19 -62.52 40.83 -3.97
CA ALA A 19 -61.93 39.68 -4.62
C ALA A 19 -60.99 38.99 -3.63
N LEU A 20 -61.38 37.80 -3.14
CA LEU A 20 -60.50 36.89 -2.44
C LEU A 20 -59.35 36.52 -3.40
N ALA A 21 -58.16 36.99 -3.09
CA ALA A 21 -56.95 36.47 -3.71
C ALA A 21 -56.65 35.04 -3.15
N PRO A 22 -56.34 34.06 -4.05
CA PRO A 22 -55.89 32.74 -3.55
C PRO A 22 -54.52 32.90 -2.88
N ALA A 23 -54.43 32.39 -1.66
CA ALA A 23 -53.15 32.28 -0.95
C ALA A 23 -52.20 31.39 -1.74
N ALA A 24 -51.16 32.02 -2.30
CA ALA A 24 -50.02 31.29 -2.85
C ALA A 24 -49.33 30.51 -1.75
N SER A 25 -49.51 29.18 -1.73
CA SER A 25 -48.69 28.29 -0.90
C SER A 25 -47.25 28.48 -1.31
N ALA A 26 -46.47 29.13 -0.47
CA ALA A 26 -45.02 29.10 -0.57
C ALA A 26 -44.56 27.67 -0.30
N ALA A 27 -44.25 26.94 -1.35
CA ALA A 27 -43.54 25.69 -1.27
C ALA A 27 -42.14 26.03 -0.70
N THR A 28 -41.96 25.75 0.58
CA THR A 28 -40.62 25.73 1.19
C THR A 28 -39.82 24.66 0.50
N ALA A 29 -38.95 25.08 -0.44
CA ALA A 29 -37.89 24.22 -0.97
C ALA A 29 -37.01 23.84 0.23
N GLN A 30 -37.18 22.62 0.72
CA GLN A 30 -36.19 22.01 1.61
C GLN A 30 -34.93 21.86 0.80
N PRO A 31 -33.76 22.35 1.33
CA PRO A 31 -32.51 22.01 0.69
C PRO A 31 -32.37 20.49 0.78
N ASP A 32 -32.33 19.84 -0.39
CA ASP A 32 -31.93 18.43 -0.51
C ASP A 32 -30.50 18.29 0.06
N THR A 33 -30.41 18.09 1.33
CA THR A 33 -29.22 17.56 1.98
C THR A 33 -29.17 16.08 1.64
N GLN A 34 -28.97 15.77 0.37
CA GLN A 34 -28.45 14.46 -0.01
C GLN A 34 -27.05 14.36 0.62
N LEU A 35 -27.02 13.91 1.87
CA LEU A 35 -25.84 13.30 2.44
C LEU A 35 -25.40 12.26 1.41
N LEU A 36 -24.29 12.55 0.71
CA LEU A 36 -23.65 11.62 -0.20
C LEU A 36 -23.41 10.32 0.59
N ALA A 37 -24.34 9.39 0.46
CA ALA A 37 -24.15 8.04 0.96
C ALA A 37 -22.81 7.58 0.40
N PRO A 38 -21.91 6.99 1.20
CA PRO A 38 -20.64 6.52 0.71
C PRO A 38 -20.95 5.57 -0.46
N SER A 39 -20.47 5.92 -1.67
CA SER A 39 -20.73 5.13 -2.88
C SER A 39 -20.41 3.68 -2.58
N ALA A 40 -21.42 2.81 -2.72
CA ALA A 40 -21.23 1.39 -2.49
C ALA A 40 -20.10 0.89 -3.39
N VAL A 41 -19.16 0.15 -2.84
CA VAL A 41 -18.05 -0.43 -3.62
C VAL A 41 -18.68 -1.43 -4.60
N PRO A 42 -18.46 -1.29 -5.93
CA PRO A 42 -19.06 -2.19 -6.90
C PRO A 42 -18.47 -3.60 -6.83
N THR A 43 -19.20 -4.58 -7.40
CA THR A 43 -18.63 -5.91 -7.64
C THR A 43 -17.44 -5.79 -8.58
N ALA A 44 -16.30 -6.28 -8.16
CA ALA A 44 -15.05 -6.17 -8.91
C ALA A 44 -14.07 -7.29 -8.58
N THR A 45 -13.19 -7.59 -9.52
CA THR A 45 -11.94 -8.32 -9.25
C THR A 45 -10.78 -7.35 -9.41
N ILE A 46 -10.01 -7.14 -8.35
CA ILE A 46 -8.83 -6.30 -8.38
C ILE A 46 -7.56 -7.15 -8.37
N THR A 47 -6.56 -6.70 -9.14
CA THR A 47 -5.21 -7.29 -9.15
C THR A 47 -4.28 -6.40 -8.33
N VAL A 48 -3.66 -6.99 -7.32
CA VAL A 48 -2.69 -6.34 -6.43
C VAL A 48 -1.31 -6.86 -6.73
N SER A 49 -0.44 -6.04 -7.31
CA SER A 49 1.00 -6.32 -7.44
C SER A 49 1.70 -5.90 -6.16
N ALA A 50 2.31 -6.87 -5.46
CA ALA A 50 2.87 -6.64 -4.14
C ALA A 50 4.27 -7.25 -3.98
N ALA A 51 5.13 -6.57 -3.21
CA ALA A 51 6.46 -7.05 -2.88
C ALA A 51 6.43 -8.48 -2.33
N ALA A 52 7.40 -9.31 -2.70
CA ALA A 52 7.49 -10.73 -2.32
C ALA A 52 7.38 -10.95 -0.79
N SER A 53 7.91 -10.04 0.03
CA SER A 53 7.79 -10.09 1.50
C SER A 53 6.36 -9.91 2.03
N LEU A 54 5.39 -9.52 1.19
CA LEU A 54 3.98 -9.39 1.55
C LEU A 54 3.17 -10.66 1.25
N THR A 55 3.78 -11.70 0.69
CA THR A 55 3.12 -12.93 0.21
C THR A 55 2.27 -13.60 1.27
N ASP A 56 2.69 -13.61 2.54
CA ASP A 56 1.94 -14.30 3.59
C ASP A 56 0.86 -13.42 4.22
N VAL A 57 1.13 -12.13 4.40
CA VAL A 57 0.20 -11.24 5.11
C VAL A 57 -0.93 -10.72 4.23
N PHE A 58 -0.68 -10.47 2.93
CA PHE A 58 -1.70 -9.88 2.06
C PHE A 58 -2.90 -10.80 1.79
N PRO A 59 -2.75 -12.13 1.61
CA PRO A 59 -3.89 -13.03 1.55
C PRO A 59 -4.74 -13.01 2.83
N ALA A 60 -4.13 -13.00 4.01
CA ALA A 60 -4.85 -12.88 5.27
C ALA A 60 -5.60 -11.54 5.39
N ILE A 61 -5.00 -10.44 4.91
CA ILE A 61 -5.67 -9.13 4.84
C ILE A 61 -6.83 -9.17 3.84
N ALA A 62 -6.67 -9.82 2.67
CA ALA A 62 -7.74 -9.96 1.68
C ALA A 62 -8.92 -10.77 2.22
N ASP A 63 -8.67 -11.83 3.00
CA ASP A 63 -9.72 -12.59 3.67
C ASP A 63 -10.49 -11.74 4.70
N ALA A 64 -9.78 -10.91 5.46
CA ALA A 64 -10.42 -9.97 6.37
C ALA A 64 -11.16 -8.84 5.63
N PHE A 65 -10.62 -8.35 4.51
CA PHE A 65 -11.24 -7.37 3.64
C PHE A 65 -12.54 -7.89 3.02
N ARG A 66 -12.56 -9.15 2.55
CA ARG A 66 -13.73 -9.81 1.97
C ARG A 66 -14.91 -9.91 2.93
N LYS A 67 -14.67 -10.02 4.25
CA LYS A 67 -15.74 -9.98 5.26
C LYS A 67 -16.48 -8.64 5.26
N LYS A 68 -15.80 -7.53 4.92
CA LYS A 68 -16.38 -6.19 4.84
C LYS A 68 -16.89 -5.85 3.43
N TYR A 69 -16.26 -6.39 2.40
CA TYR A 69 -16.55 -6.13 0.98
C TYR A 69 -16.67 -7.46 0.22
N PRO A 70 -17.73 -8.26 0.49
CA PRO A 70 -17.87 -9.62 -0.07
C PRO A 70 -17.96 -9.64 -1.60
N GLN A 71 -18.36 -8.52 -2.21
CA GLN A 71 -18.48 -8.35 -3.66
C GLN A 71 -17.13 -8.09 -4.36
N VAL A 72 -16.01 -7.90 -3.60
CA VAL A 72 -14.70 -7.64 -4.19
C VAL A 72 -13.79 -8.85 -4.04
N THR A 73 -13.32 -9.37 -5.16
CA THR A 73 -12.28 -10.42 -5.21
C THR A 73 -10.91 -9.78 -5.37
N VAL A 74 -9.93 -10.21 -4.58
CA VAL A 74 -8.55 -9.73 -4.66
C VAL A 74 -7.67 -10.85 -5.21
N LYS A 75 -6.97 -10.58 -6.32
CA LYS A 75 -5.92 -11.43 -6.89
C LYS A 75 -4.56 -10.81 -6.65
N PHE A 76 -3.54 -11.63 -6.48
CA PHE A 76 -2.19 -11.16 -6.19
C PHE A 76 -1.20 -11.56 -7.28
N ASN A 77 -0.24 -10.66 -7.54
CA ASN A 77 0.97 -10.89 -8.27
C ASN A 77 2.13 -10.50 -7.34
N PHE A 78 2.85 -11.49 -6.81
CA PHE A 78 3.98 -11.25 -5.90
C PHE A 78 5.31 -11.33 -6.63
N GLY A 79 6.26 -10.47 -6.27
CA GLY A 79 7.59 -10.46 -6.86
C GLY A 79 8.48 -9.35 -6.31
N GLY A 80 9.67 -9.22 -6.88
CA GLY A 80 10.56 -8.11 -6.58
C GLY A 80 9.93 -6.78 -6.97
N SER A 81 9.92 -5.82 -6.05
CA SER A 81 9.22 -4.54 -6.26
C SER A 81 9.64 -3.81 -7.54
N SER A 82 10.93 -3.87 -7.90
CA SER A 82 11.45 -3.24 -9.12
C SER A 82 10.90 -3.92 -10.38
N ALA A 83 10.78 -5.26 -10.38
CA ALA A 83 10.18 -6.01 -11.49
C ALA A 83 8.69 -5.67 -11.64
N LEU A 84 7.95 -5.56 -10.53
CA LEU A 84 6.54 -5.17 -10.54
C LEU A 84 6.32 -3.77 -11.12
N VAL A 85 7.20 -2.80 -10.77
CA VAL A 85 7.16 -1.46 -11.36
C VAL A 85 7.49 -1.50 -12.86
N THR A 86 8.44 -2.32 -13.27
CA THR A 86 8.76 -2.52 -14.70
C THR A 86 7.58 -3.12 -15.46
N GLN A 87 6.92 -4.13 -14.90
CA GLN A 87 5.70 -4.71 -15.48
C GLN A 87 4.58 -3.67 -15.60
N LEU A 88 4.39 -2.84 -14.58
CA LEU A 88 3.41 -1.76 -14.61
C LEU A 88 3.74 -0.71 -15.69
N LYS A 89 5.01 -0.31 -15.82
CA LYS A 89 5.49 0.58 -16.90
C LYS A 89 5.26 -0.02 -18.30
N ALA A 90 5.31 -1.34 -18.40
CA ALA A 90 5.02 -2.08 -19.64
C ALA A 90 3.50 -2.29 -19.89
N GLY A 91 2.63 -1.72 -19.05
CA GLY A 91 1.17 -1.79 -19.23
C GLY A 91 0.51 -3.03 -18.62
N ALA A 92 1.13 -3.71 -17.65
CA ALA A 92 0.49 -4.82 -16.96
C ALA A 92 -0.82 -4.37 -16.30
N PRO A 93 -1.93 -5.16 -16.40
CA PRO A 93 -3.23 -4.81 -15.85
C PRO A 93 -3.21 -4.99 -14.31
N VAL A 94 -2.93 -3.93 -13.60
CA VAL A 94 -2.79 -3.88 -12.14
C VAL A 94 -3.69 -2.78 -11.59
N ASP A 95 -4.37 -3.04 -10.48
CA ASP A 95 -5.23 -2.07 -9.80
C ASP A 95 -4.53 -1.41 -8.60
N VAL A 96 -3.67 -2.16 -7.90
CA VAL A 96 -2.95 -1.71 -6.71
C VAL A 96 -1.49 -2.15 -6.78
N LEU A 97 -0.58 -1.24 -6.44
CA LEU A 97 0.85 -1.51 -6.29
C LEU A 97 1.26 -1.35 -4.82
N ALA A 98 1.99 -2.33 -4.27
CA ALA A 98 2.60 -2.26 -2.94
C ALA A 98 4.08 -2.67 -3.02
N THR A 99 5.00 -1.81 -2.59
CA THR A 99 6.44 -2.03 -2.70
C THR A 99 7.12 -2.11 -1.33
N ALA A 100 8.33 -2.69 -1.29
CA ALA A 100 9.14 -2.81 -0.08
C ALA A 100 10.12 -1.63 0.09
N SER A 101 9.97 -0.56 -0.66
CA SER A 101 10.73 0.69 -0.48
C SER A 101 10.00 1.87 -1.09
N GLU A 102 10.18 3.04 -0.49
CA GLU A 102 9.69 4.31 -1.02
C GLU A 102 10.31 4.68 -2.36
N PRO A 103 11.65 4.61 -2.56
CA PRO A 103 12.25 4.97 -3.85
C PRO A 103 11.64 4.19 -5.02
N THR A 104 11.36 2.90 -4.84
CA THR A 104 10.73 2.07 -5.88
C THR A 104 9.30 2.54 -6.18
N MET A 105 8.52 2.87 -5.15
CA MET A 105 7.16 3.40 -5.34
C MET A 105 7.19 4.79 -5.98
N TRP A 106 8.09 5.67 -5.55
CA TRP A 106 8.22 6.99 -6.15
C TRP A 106 8.61 6.93 -7.63
N SER A 107 9.36 5.90 -8.05
CA SER A 107 9.64 5.65 -9.48
C SER A 107 8.36 5.39 -10.29
N ALA A 108 7.36 4.72 -9.71
CA ALA A 108 6.06 4.51 -10.36
C ALA A 108 5.19 5.78 -10.31
N TYR A 109 5.17 6.46 -9.16
CA TYR A 109 4.42 7.71 -8.99
C TYR A 109 4.93 8.82 -9.92
N ASN A 110 6.23 9.06 -9.98
CA ASN A 110 6.84 10.08 -10.85
C ASN A 110 6.67 9.76 -12.35
N ALA A 111 6.44 8.49 -12.69
CA ALA A 111 6.06 8.09 -14.05
C ALA A 111 4.56 8.28 -14.34
N GLY A 112 3.77 8.85 -13.40
CA GLY A 112 2.34 9.08 -13.57
C GLY A 112 1.49 7.80 -13.55
N LEU A 113 1.99 6.70 -12.95
CA LEU A 113 1.31 5.40 -12.98
C LEU A 113 0.45 5.14 -11.75
N THR A 114 0.73 5.80 -10.63
CA THR A 114 0.02 5.55 -9.37
C THR A 114 -0.47 6.83 -8.72
N SER A 115 -1.46 6.71 -7.84
CA SER A 115 -1.85 7.76 -6.90
C SER A 115 -0.72 8.07 -5.93
N ILE A 116 -0.86 9.16 -5.15
CA ILE A 116 0.03 9.44 -4.02
C ILE A 116 0.08 8.21 -3.10
N PRO A 117 1.29 7.69 -2.79
CA PRO A 117 1.44 6.50 -1.96
C PRO A 117 1.07 6.73 -0.49
N LEU A 118 0.53 5.69 0.15
CA LEU A 118 0.28 5.64 1.58
C LEU A 118 1.24 4.63 2.23
N LEU A 119 1.94 5.02 3.28
CA LEU A 119 2.78 4.09 4.05
C LEU A 119 1.90 3.15 4.88
N ILE A 120 2.12 1.84 4.78
CA ILE A 120 1.32 0.82 5.48
C ILE A 120 2.10 0.09 6.58
N ALA A 121 3.42 -0.02 6.47
CA ALA A 121 4.25 -0.76 7.39
C ALA A 121 5.73 -0.35 7.29
N LYS A 122 6.53 -0.82 8.27
CA LYS A 122 8.00 -0.85 8.22
C LYS A 122 8.48 -2.27 8.47
N ASN A 123 9.72 -2.55 8.07
CA ASN A 123 10.40 -3.83 8.29
C ASN A 123 11.89 -3.59 8.57
N THR A 124 12.56 -4.57 9.12
CA THR A 124 14.01 -4.55 9.40
C THR A 124 14.65 -5.81 8.86
N MET A 125 15.99 -5.85 8.83
CA MET A 125 16.74 -6.98 8.30
C MET A 125 17.12 -7.97 9.42
N ALA A 126 17.32 -9.23 9.02
CA ALA A 126 17.84 -10.30 9.86
C ALA A 126 18.76 -11.21 9.03
N ILE A 127 19.63 -11.97 9.71
CA ILE A 127 20.41 -13.02 9.07
C ILE A 127 19.61 -14.32 9.19
N ALA A 128 19.30 -14.93 8.04
CA ALA A 128 18.70 -16.25 7.95
C ALA A 128 19.76 -17.29 7.62
N MET A 129 19.70 -18.45 8.27
CA MET A 129 20.56 -19.60 8.05
C MET A 129 19.71 -20.87 7.94
N PRO A 130 20.19 -21.95 7.33
CA PRO A 130 19.54 -23.24 7.41
C PRO A 130 19.25 -23.66 8.84
N SER A 131 18.24 -24.50 9.03
CA SER A 131 17.87 -25.00 10.37
C SER A 131 19.09 -25.62 11.08
N GLY A 132 19.26 -25.29 12.36
CA GLY A 132 20.42 -25.72 13.15
C GLY A 132 21.69 -24.91 12.96
N ASN A 133 21.72 -23.94 12.03
CA ASN A 133 22.89 -23.09 11.80
C ASN A 133 24.22 -23.84 11.66
N PRO A 134 24.39 -24.70 10.65
CA PRO A 134 25.56 -25.57 10.53
C PRO A 134 26.87 -24.77 10.38
N ALA A 135 26.82 -23.58 9.78
CA ALA A 135 27.97 -22.68 9.61
C ALA A 135 28.30 -21.87 10.88
N ARG A 136 27.53 -22.02 11.98
CA ARG A 136 27.76 -21.35 13.28
C ARG A 136 27.86 -19.83 13.18
N ILE A 137 27.01 -19.22 12.36
CA ILE A 137 26.95 -17.77 12.16
C ILE A 137 26.24 -17.14 13.37
N THR A 138 26.89 -16.15 13.99
CA THR A 138 26.41 -15.46 15.21
C THR A 138 26.13 -13.97 14.99
N GLY A 139 26.58 -13.42 13.85
CA GLY A 139 26.39 -12.00 13.52
C GLY A 139 26.89 -11.63 12.12
N LEU A 140 26.73 -10.37 11.77
CA LEU A 140 27.15 -9.84 10.47
C LEU A 140 28.62 -10.09 10.13
N PRO A 141 29.60 -9.97 11.07
CA PRO A 141 31.00 -10.21 10.76
C PRO A 141 31.29 -11.63 10.25
N ASP A 142 30.50 -12.62 10.68
CA ASP A 142 30.68 -14.01 10.27
C ASP A 142 30.39 -14.20 8.77
N LEU A 143 29.55 -13.36 8.17
CA LEU A 143 29.24 -13.41 6.75
C LEU A 143 30.44 -13.07 5.83
N ALA A 144 31.48 -12.44 6.39
CA ALA A 144 32.69 -12.10 5.67
C ALA A 144 33.77 -13.18 5.77
N LYS A 145 33.54 -14.27 6.53
CA LYS A 145 34.52 -15.34 6.72
C LYS A 145 34.71 -16.16 5.42
N PRO A 146 35.94 -16.58 5.12
CA PRO A 146 36.18 -17.46 3.98
C PRO A 146 35.38 -18.76 4.10
N GLY A 147 34.86 -19.24 2.97
CA GLY A 147 34.12 -20.50 2.88
C GLY A 147 32.65 -20.41 3.25
N ILE A 148 32.14 -19.28 3.76
CA ILE A 148 30.71 -19.09 4.02
C ILE A 148 29.98 -18.73 2.72
N LEU A 149 28.99 -19.52 2.34
CA LEU A 149 28.17 -19.32 1.13
C LEU A 149 27.03 -18.34 1.46
N VAL A 150 27.27 -17.05 1.22
CA VAL A 150 26.28 -16.00 1.49
C VAL A 150 25.52 -15.64 0.21
N GLY A 151 24.18 -15.66 0.28
CA GLY A 151 23.32 -15.05 -0.72
C GLY A 151 22.84 -13.67 -0.30
N LEU A 152 22.71 -12.77 -1.26
CA LEU A 152 22.09 -11.45 -1.07
C LEU A 152 21.04 -11.20 -2.15
N CYS A 153 20.12 -10.30 -1.91
CA CYS A 153 19.34 -9.73 -3.02
C CYS A 153 20.25 -8.84 -3.90
N ASP A 154 19.92 -8.72 -5.17
CA ASP A 154 20.54 -7.76 -6.08
C ASP A 154 20.23 -6.31 -5.65
N THR A 155 21.18 -5.41 -5.85
CA THR A 155 21.01 -3.99 -5.45
C THR A 155 20.03 -3.21 -6.32
N SER A 156 19.52 -3.80 -7.38
CA SER A 156 18.41 -3.25 -8.17
C SER A 156 17.03 -3.41 -7.49
N VAL A 157 16.95 -4.23 -6.42
CA VAL A 157 15.70 -4.46 -5.69
C VAL A 157 15.79 -4.02 -4.22
N PRO A 158 14.63 -3.74 -3.55
CA PRO A 158 14.61 -3.17 -2.19
C PRO A 158 15.41 -3.94 -1.15
N CYS A 159 15.32 -5.29 -1.13
CA CYS A 159 16.05 -6.11 -0.17
C CYS A 159 17.57 -6.04 -0.37
N GLY A 160 18.03 -5.89 -1.62
CA GLY A 160 19.46 -5.74 -1.94
C GLY A 160 20.00 -4.37 -1.55
N VAL A 161 19.22 -3.31 -1.77
CA VAL A 161 19.55 -1.97 -1.27
C VAL A 161 19.67 -1.98 0.25
N ALA A 162 18.67 -2.57 0.94
CA ALA A 162 18.67 -2.64 2.40
C ALA A 162 19.86 -3.47 2.94
N ALA A 163 20.18 -4.62 2.32
CA ALA A 163 21.31 -5.44 2.71
C ALA A 163 22.65 -4.71 2.49
N ARG A 164 22.80 -4.01 1.36
CA ARG A 164 23.99 -3.17 1.09
C ARG A 164 24.17 -2.09 2.15
N ASP A 165 23.10 -1.37 2.46
CA ASP A 165 23.14 -0.25 3.41
C ASP A 165 23.39 -0.76 4.84
N LEU A 166 22.83 -1.93 5.20
CA LEU A 166 23.10 -2.62 6.46
C LEU A 166 24.59 -3.01 6.58
N LEU A 167 25.14 -3.65 5.57
CA LEU A 167 26.54 -4.09 5.55
C LEU A 167 27.49 -2.90 5.61
N LYS A 168 27.18 -1.82 4.87
CA LYS A 168 27.93 -0.56 4.92
C LYS A 168 27.88 0.08 6.32
N LEU A 169 26.71 0.13 6.95
CA LEU A 169 26.53 0.69 8.31
C LEU A 169 27.42 -0.04 9.34
N ASN A 170 27.62 -1.34 9.15
CA ASN A 170 28.37 -2.20 10.07
C ASN A 170 29.84 -2.44 9.63
N ASN A 171 30.33 -1.77 8.58
CA ASN A 171 31.67 -1.97 8.03
C ASN A 171 31.99 -3.44 7.69
N VAL A 172 31.00 -4.20 7.22
CA VAL A 172 31.15 -5.60 6.81
C VAL A 172 31.14 -5.69 5.28
N THR A 173 32.17 -6.34 4.71
CA THR A 173 32.22 -6.59 3.27
C THR A 173 31.93 -8.06 3.00
N VAL A 174 30.90 -8.32 2.23
CA VAL A 174 30.47 -9.67 1.81
C VAL A 174 30.58 -9.79 0.31
N THR A 175 31.18 -10.88 -0.16
CA THR A 175 31.15 -11.28 -1.57
C THR A 175 30.11 -12.39 -1.72
N PRO A 176 28.87 -12.08 -2.16
CA PRO A 176 27.82 -13.08 -2.25
C PRO A 176 28.08 -14.04 -3.39
N VAL A 177 27.76 -15.33 -3.17
CA VAL A 177 27.83 -16.36 -4.21
C VAL A 177 26.65 -16.30 -5.19
N THR A 178 25.56 -15.65 -4.78
CA THR A 178 24.39 -15.40 -5.64
C THR A 178 23.70 -14.10 -5.29
N ARG A 179 23.01 -13.52 -6.29
CA ARG A 179 22.17 -12.32 -6.13
C ARG A 179 20.77 -12.60 -6.64
N GLU A 180 19.77 -12.48 -5.75
CA GLU A 180 18.38 -12.79 -6.08
C GLU A 180 17.57 -11.52 -6.37
N LEU A 181 16.62 -11.64 -7.29
CA LEU A 181 15.77 -10.51 -7.69
C LEU A 181 14.57 -10.27 -6.78
N ASP A 182 14.39 -11.12 -5.76
CA ASP A 182 13.45 -10.93 -4.66
C ASP A 182 13.87 -11.71 -3.42
N VAL A 183 13.30 -11.33 -2.26
CA VAL A 183 13.70 -11.90 -0.97
C VAL A 183 13.19 -13.33 -0.76
N ARG A 184 12.13 -13.74 -1.44
CA ARG A 184 11.59 -15.11 -1.30
C ARG A 184 12.44 -16.13 -2.05
N SER A 185 12.97 -15.75 -3.21
CA SER A 185 13.97 -16.54 -3.93
C SER A 185 15.22 -16.73 -3.08
N LEU A 186 15.70 -15.67 -2.42
CA LEU A 186 16.83 -15.75 -1.48
C LEU A 186 16.53 -16.67 -0.29
N LEU A 187 15.39 -16.47 0.37
CA LEU A 187 14.96 -17.28 1.51
C LEU A 187 14.85 -18.77 1.11
N GLY A 188 14.29 -19.07 -0.06
CA GLY A 188 14.18 -20.43 -0.58
C GLY A 188 15.52 -21.16 -0.64
N LYS A 189 16.57 -20.49 -1.13
CA LYS A 189 17.95 -21.04 -1.19
C LYS A 189 18.57 -21.24 0.19
N VAL A 190 18.22 -20.41 1.17
CA VAL A 190 18.63 -20.63 2.58
C VAL A 190 17.89 -21.83 3.16
N VAL A 191 16.59 -21.96 2.94
CA VAL A 191 15.76 -23.06 3.43
C VAL A 191 16.22 -24.39 2.85
N SER A 192 16.58 -24.44 1.55
CA SER A 192 17.09 -25.66 0.89
C SER A 192 18.51 -26.06 1.31
N GLY A 193 19.25 -25.16 1.96
CA GLY A 193 20.66 -25.39 2.34
C GLY A 193 21.65 -25.15 1.20
N ASP A 194 21.22 -24.53 0.08
CA ASP A 194 22.12 -24.11 -1.02
C ASP A 194 23.02 -22.95 -0.56
N LEU A 195 22.66 -22.26 0.51
CA LEU A 195 23.37 -21.15 1.12
C LEU A 195 23.55 -21.39 2.61
N ASP A 196 24.68 -20.97 3.16
CA ASP A 196 24.93 -20.95 4.60
C ASP A 196 24.19 -19.79 5.29
N ALA A 197 24.00 -18.69 4.57
CA ALA A 197 23.27 -17.51 5.08
C ALA A 197 22.69 -16.64 3.98
N GLY A 198 21.66 -15.86 4.36
CA GLY A 198 21.14 -14.75 3.57
C GLY A 198 20.70 -13.60 4.47
N ILE A 199 20.79 -12.36 3.97
CA ILE A 199 20.19 -11.19 4.64
C ILE A 199 18.78 -11.00 4.08
N VAL A 200 17.79 -11.25 4.94
CA VAL A 200 16.35 -11.21 4.61
C VAL A 200 15.61 -10.26 5.55
N TYR A 201 14.31 -10.04 5.36
CA TYR A 201 13.53 -9.26 6.32
C TYR A 201 13.15 -10.09 7.56
N THR A 202 12.93 -9.42 8.69
CA THR A 202 12.44 -10.08 9.91
C THR A 202 11.09 -10.78 9.73
N THR A 203 10.27 -10.28 8.81
CA THR A 203 9.00 -10.93 8.43
C THR A 203 9.20 -12.24 7.68
N ASP A 204 10.24 -12.36 6.86
CA ASP A 204 10.59 -13.59 6.14
C ASP A 204 11.06 -14.67 7.13
N VAL A 205 11.87 -14.26 8.12
CA VAL A 205 12.26 -15.14 9.25
C VAL A 205 11.04 -15.68 9.96
N LYS A 206 10.09 -14.80 10.28
CA LYS A 206 8.86 -15.19 10.97
C LYS A 206 8.00 -16.14 10.15
N ALA A 207 7.90 -15.90 8.85
CA ALA A 207 7.15 -16.74 7.91
C ALA A 207 7.79 -18.13 7.74
N ALA A 208 9.12 -18.21 7.65
CA ALA A 208 9.85 -19.47 7.54
C ALA A 208 9.77 -20.32 8.81
N GLY A 209 9.61 -19.71 9.98
CA GLY A 209 9.44 -20.40 11.26
C GLY A 209 10.59 -21.35 11.55
N ARG A 210 10.27 -22.64 11.78
CA ARG A 210 11.27 -23.68 12.15
C ARG A 210 12.14 -24.15 10.98
N ASN A 211 11.83 -23.75 9.76
CA ASN A 211 12.60 -24.16 8.57
C ASN A 211 13.97 -23.48 8.49
N ILE A 212 14.20 -22.45 9.30
CA ILE A 212 15.47 -21.72 9.38
C ILE A 212 15.85 -21.45 10.83
N THR A 213 17.14 -21.14 11.03
CA THR A 213 17.67 -20.45 12.20
C THR A 213 17.90 -18.99 11.81
N SER A 214 17.82 -18.05 12.73
CA SER A 214 18.07 -16.65 12.46
C SER A 214 18.83 -15.94 13.56
N VAL A 215 19.59 -14.92 13.17
CA VAL A 215 20.22 -13.97 14.09
C VAL A 215 19.57 -12.60 13.89
N ALA A 216 19.00 -12.06 14.96
CA ALA A 216 18.46 -10.71 14.98
C ALA A 216 19.60 -9.69 14.96
N ILE A 217 19.44 -8.62 14.21
CA ILE A 217 20.41 -7.52 14.17
C ILE A 217 19.92 -6.43 15.13
N PRO A 218 20.76 -5.97 16.07
CA PRO A 218 20.40 -4.92 17.02
C PRO A 218 19.85 -3.67 16.31
N PRO A 219 18.85 -2.99 16.86
CA PRO A 219 18.18 -1.86 16.19
C PRO A 219 19.11 -0.73 15.76
N ASN A 220 20.14 -0.42 16.56
CA ASN A 220 21.15 0.61 16.28
C ASN A 220 22.13 0.21 15.17
N LEU A 221 22.19 -1.07 14.81
CA LEU A 221 23.03 -1.63 13.75
C LEU A 221 22.19 -2.08 12.54
N ASN A 222 20.87 -1.88 12.58
CA ASN A 222 19.94 -2.34 11.56
C ASN A 222 19.46 -1.18 10.67
N VAL A 223 18.93 -1.52 9.50
CA VAL A 223 18.26 -0.59 8.61
C VAL A 223 16.76 -0.88 8.59
N THR A 224 15.97 0.18 8.46
CA THR A 224 14.52 0.10 8.38
C THR A 224 14.08 0.38 6.95
N THR A 225 13.22 -0.47 6.41
CA THR A 225 12.55 -0.27 5.13
C THR A 225 11.09 0.10 5.34
N THR A 226 10.52 0.88 4.45
CA THR A 226 9.13 1.33 4.47
C THR A 226 8.35 0.67 3.34
N TYR A 227 7.08 0.38 3.60
CA TYR A 227 6.18 -0.27 2.66
C TYR A 227 5.06 0.68 2.25
N PRO A 228 5.18 1.34 1.11
CA PRO A 228 4.10 2.12 0.53
C PRO A 228 3.15 1.26 -0.30
N ILE A 229 1.88 1.71 -0.38
CA ILE A 229 0.83 1.16 -1.24
C ILE A 229 0.14 2.29 -1.99
N ALA A 230 -0.24 2.06 -3.24
CA ALA A 230 -0.93 3.06 -4.07
C ALA A 230 -1.92 2.40 -5.04
N VAL A 231 -2.94 3.16 -5.45
CA VAL A 231 -3.84 2.78 -6.54
C VAL A 231 -3.17 3.12 -7.87
N VAL A 232 -3.28 2.22 -8.84
CA VAL A 232 -2.84 2.46 -10.22
C VAL A 232 -3.86 3.35 -10.93
N LEU A 233 -3.41 4.44 -11.56
CA LEU A 233 -4.30 5.47 -12.13
C LEU A 233 -5.12 4.97 -13.32
N THR A 234 -4.62 3.98 -14.05
CA THR A 234 -5.33 3.36 -15.17
C THR A 234 -6.27 2.23 -14.77
N SER A 235 -6.41 1.95 -13.46
CA SER A 235 -7.30 0.90 -12.96
C SER A 235 -8.77 1.14 -13.35
N PRO A 236 -9.41 0.21 -14.06
CA PRO A 236 -10.85 0.27 -14.32
C PRO A 236 -11.68 0.02 -13.04
N ASN A 237 -11.05 -0.53 -11.99
CA ASN A 237 -11.67 -0.89 -10.71
C ASN A 237 -11.28 0.11 -9.59
N SER A 238 -11.05 1.39 -9.92
CA SER A 238 -10.45 2.37 -9.00
C SER A 238 -11.18 2.48 -7.65
N THR A 239 -12.51 2.41 -7.62
CA THR A 239 -13.31 2.45 -6.38
C THR A 239 -12.99 1.27 -5.46
N ALA A 240 -12.91 0.05 -5.99
CA ALA A 240 -12.57 -1.16 -5.24
C ALA A 240 -11.09 -1.16 -4.83
N ALA A 241 -10.20 -0.69 -5.70
CA ALA A 241 -8.78 -0.52 -5.41
C ALA A 241 -8.55 0.46 -4.25
N TRP A 242 -9.23 1.62 -4.24
CA TRP A 242 -9.19 2.56 -3.13
C TRP A 242 -9.77 1.98 -1.85
N ALA A 243 -10.85 1.20 -1.93
CA ALA A 243 -11.41 0.51 -0.76
C ALA A 243 -10.37 -0.43 -0.13
N PHE A 244 -9.64 -1.21 -0.95
CA PHE A 244 -8.58 -2.10 -0.48
C PHE A 244 -7.40 -1.32 0.10
N VAL A 245 -6.87 -0.32 -0.60
CA VAL A 245 -5.75 0.52 -0.11
C VAL A 245 -6.07 1.18 1.22
N ARG A 246 -7.27 1.77 1.36
CA ARG A 246 -7.73 2.38 2.61
C ARG A 246 -7.91 1.33 3.72
N TYR A 247 -8.41 0.14 3.37
CA TYR A 247 -8.56 -0.94 4.34
C TYR A 247 -7.20 -1.38 4.87
N VAL A 248 -6.22 -1.63 4.00
CA VAL A 248 -4.86 -1.99 4.42
C VAL A 248 -4.27 -0.92 5.34
N ARG A 249 -4.43 0.35 4.99
CA ARG A 249 -3.80 1.47 5.70
C ARG A 249 -4.48 1.81 7.02
N PHE A 250 -5.81 1.78 7.09
CA PHE A 250 -6.56 2.38 8.21
C PHE A 250 -7.37 1.37 9.04
N SER A 251 -7.60 0.15 8.56
CA SER A 251 -8.33 -0.86 9.33
C SER A 251 -7.50 -1.40 10.49
N LEU A 252 -8.07 -1.44 11.68
CA LEU A 252 -7.44 -2.05 12.85
C LEU A 252 -7.14 -3.55 12.61
N SER A 253 -8.02 -4.24 11.87
CA SER A 253 -7.82 -5.64 11.48
C SER A 253 -6.60 -5.82 10.59
N ALA A 254 -6.50 -5.05 9.49
CA ALA A 254 -5.36 -5.13 8.57
C ALA A 254 -4.03 -4.75 9.26
N GLN A 255 -4.05 -3.66 10.04
CA GLN A 255 -2.88 -3.24 10.81
C GLN A 255 -2.52 -4.24 11.93
N GLY A 256 -3.50 -4.93 12.50
CA GLY A 256 -3.30 -6.05 13.43
C GLY A 256 -2.60 -7.22 12.76
N LEU A 257 -3.05 -7.61 11.56
CA LEU A 257 -2.43 -8.67 10.76
C LEU A 257 -0.98 -8.31 10.38
N LEU A 258 -0.72 -7.09 9.90
CA LEU A 258 0.65 -6.66 9.60
C LEU A 258 1.57 -6.85 10.81
N ARG A 259 1.16 -6.44 12.00
CA ARG A 259 1.94 -6.69 13.23
C ARG A 259 2.06 -8.17 13.56
N ALA A 260 0.98 -8.93 13.43
CA ALA A 260 1.00 -10.38 13.67
C ALA A 260 2.00 -11.11 12.77
N PHE A 261 2.23 -10.62 11.55
CA PHE A 261 3.23 -11.15 10.62
C PHE A 261 4.63 -10.53 10.79
N GLY A 262 4.84 -9.65 11.77
CA GLY A 262 6.17 -9.13 12.13
C GLY A 262 6.50 -7.75 11.57
N PHE A 263 5.61 -7.12 10.83
CA PHE A 263 5.78 -5.73 10.41
C PHE A 263 5.59 -4.78 11.60
N THR A 264 6.25 -3.63 11.54
CA THR A 264 6.07 -2.55 12.51
C THR A 264 5.23 -1.41 11.93
N LYS A 265 4.71 -0.54 12.81
CA LYS A 265 3.91 0.61 12.39
C LYS A 265 4.72 1.54 11.50
N PRO A 266 4.12 2.20 10.51
CA PRO A 266 4.81 3.10 9.59
C PRO A 266 5.18 4.47 10.21
N TRP A 267 4.61 4.81 11.36
CA TRP A 267 4.88 6.07 12.12
C TRP A 267 5.23 5.82 13.57
#